data_8e0262665318349d5a4e59ea3981dbe7
#
_entry.id   8e0262665318349d5a4e59ea3981dbe7
#
_cell.length_a   1.000
_cell.length_b   1.000
_cell.length_c   1.000
_cell.angle_alpha   90.00
_cell.angle_beta   90.00
_cell.angle_gamma   90.00
#
_symmetry.space_group_name_H-M   'P 1'
#
loop_
_entity.id
_entity.type
_entity.pdbx_description
1 polymer ?
#
loop_
_entity_poly.entity_id
_entity_poly.type
_entity_poly.pdbx_seq_one_letter_code
_entity_poly.pdbx_strand_id
1 'polypeptide(L)'
;MKCFVNRVVRDHDVATDIKLLIPDAGQRRRMSKVIKTAVSTAVECVGGVENIASLDAIITATGWGCLTDSERFLRNVIGDKEQLLNPTPFIQSTFNTIGGQIALLCHNHCYNVTYVNRSHSFEDALLDAMMRIADGESENILLGAFDEQTPSQHVIMERMGAFRTHKDGEGAVFAILKAEPTLESIAQIDKIEFLTQSLSKEECLAKYASNANAKLLYNSFKEYGLFPTSSAYCFAEAVKQIEGGEAEVVIYNEYFGAKPVVLTLKCIC
;
A
#
# COMPACT_ATOMS: atom_id res chain seq x y z
N MET A 1 -4.44 20.62 -1.70
CA MET A 1 -5.39 19.51 -1.52
C MET A 1 -5.28 19.08 -0.07
N LYS A 2 -6.37 19.04 0.68
CA LYS A 2 -6.35 18.52 2.05
C LYS A 2 -6.92 17.10 2.04
N CYS A 3 -6.24 16.20 2.70
CA CYS A 3 -6.65 14.80 2.83
C CYS A 3 -6.27 14.33 4.24
N PHE A 4 -7.17 13.66 4.93
CA PHE A 4 -7.01 13.28 6.33
C PHE A 4 -6.91 11.77 6.47
N VAL A 5 -5.98 11.31 7.29
CA VAL A 5 -5.77 9.89 7.61
C VAL A 5 -6.49 9.58 8.92
N ASN A 6 -7.48 8.71 8.86
CA ASN A 6 -8.22 8.29 10.06
C ASN A 6 -7.68 7.02 10.67
N ARG A 7 -7.17 6.13 9.86
CA ARG A 7 -6.62 4.85 10.32
C ARG A 7 -5.57 4.35 9.35
N VAL A 8 -4.55 3.69 9.87
CA VAL A 8 -3.58 2.93 9.08
C VAL A 8 -3.30 1.60 9.76
N VAL A 9 -3.22 0.53 8.98
CA VAL A 9 -2.96 -0.84 9.47
C VAL A 9 -1.93 -1.49 8.57
N ARG A 10 -0.88 -2.05 9.17
CA ARG A 10 0.11 -2.92 8.51
C ARG A 10 -0.30 -4.38 8.72
N ASP A 11 0.11 -5.25 7.84
CA ASP A 11 -0.23 -6.68 7.91
C ASP A 11 0.14 -7.35 9.24
N HIS A 12 1.26 -6.95 9.84
CA HIS A 12 1.71 -7.47 11.14
C HIS A 12 1.00 -6.83 12.36
N ASP A 13 0.22 -5.78 12.17
CA ASP A 13 -0.63 -5.15 13.19
C ASP A 13 -2.02 -5.79 13.25
N VAL A 14 -2.38 -6.67 12.29
CA VAL A 14 -3.67 -7.36 12.26
C VAL A 14 -3.78 -8.31 13.45
N ALA A 15 -4.71 -8.00 14.37
CA ALA A 15 -4.93 -8.77 15.59
C ALA A 15 -6.17 -9.69 15.50
N THR A 16 -7.10 -9.38 14.61
CA THR A 16 -8.37 -10.09 14.48
C THR A 16 -8.20 -11.43 13.76
N ASP A 17 -8.89 -12.48 14.22
CA ASP A 17 -8.87 -13.80 13.54
C ASP A 17 -9.35 -13.66 12.09
N ILE A 18 -8.58 -14.20 11.16
CA ILE A 18 -8.88 -14.20 9.73
C ILE A 18 -10.29 -14.75 9.39
N LYS A 19 -10.85 -15.61 10.24
CA LYS A 19 -12.21 -16.13 10.05
C LYS A 19 -13.29 -15.08 10.26
N LEU A 20 -13.00 -14.05 11.06
CA LEU A 20 -13.89 -12.91 11.26
C LEU A 20 -13.70 -11.88 10.15
N LEU A 21 -12.46 -11.68 9.70
CA LEU A 21 -12.14 -10.74 8.62
C LEU A 21 -12.58 -11.23 7.24
N ILE A 22 -12.54 -12.54 7.00
CA ILE A 22 -12.99 -13.18 5.75
C ILE A 22 -13.89 -14.36 6.14
N PRO A 23 -15.19 -14.14 6.37
CA PRO A 23 -16.08 -15.16 6.93
C PRO A 23 -16.27 -16.40 6.04
N ASP A 24 -16.27 -16.24 4.71
CA ASP A 24 -16.47 -17.35 3.78
C ASP A 24 -15.23 -18.27 3.73
N ALA A 25 -15.41 -19.50 4.22
CA ALA A 25 -14.35 -20.51 4.23
C ALA A 25 -13.94 -20.97 2.82
N GLY A 26 -14.86 -20.90 1.85
CA GLY A 26 -14.60 -21.24 0.45
C GLY A 26 -13.71 -20.19 -0.21
N GLN A 27 -13.99 -18.92 0.03
CA GLN A 27 -13.14 -17.81 -0.42
C GLN A 27 -11.76 -17.91 0.21
N ARG A 28 -11.65 -18.03 1.54
CA ARG A 28 -10.36 -18.16 2.25
C ARG A 28 -9.48 -19.29 1.71
N ARG A 29 -10.07 -20.45 1.37
CA ARG A 29 -9.30 -21.58 0.82
C ARG A 29 -8.72 -21.33 -0.56
N ARG A 30 -9.38 -20.50 -1.37
CA ARG A 30 -8.92 -20.17 -2.73
C ARG A 30 -7.87 -19.09 -2.76
N MET A 31 -7.83 -18.19 -1.77
CA MET A 31 -6.88 -17.09 -1.69
C MET A 31 -5.45 -17.59 -1.42
N SER A 32 -4.47 -17.08 -2.15
CA SER A 32 -3.05 -17.24 -1.85
C SER A 32 -2.65 -16.48 -0.58
N LYS A 33 -1.40 -16.62 -0.14
CA LYS A 33 -0.90 -15.94 1.07
C LYS A 33 -1.08 -14.43 0.97
N VAL A 34 -0.59 -13.81 -0.10
CA VAL A 34 -0.64 -12.35 -0.28
C VAL A 34 -2.07 -11.83 -0.33
N ILE A 35 -2.98 -12.55 -1.03
CA ILE A 35 -4.39 -12.15 -1.10
C ILE A 35 -5.01 -12.20 0.31
N LYS A 36 -4.79 -13.27 1.08
CA LYS A 36 -5.28 -13.37 2.45
C LYS A 36 -4.74 -12.23 3.32
N THR A 37 -3.42 -12.00 3.28
CA THR A 37 -2.77 -10.97 4.06
C THR A 37 -3.32 -9.60 3.73
N ALA A 38 -3.35 -9.21 2.45
CA ALA A 38 -3.80 -7.89 2.04
C ALA A 38 -5.30 -7.68 2.30
N VAL A 39 -6.17 -8.67 1.99
CA VAL A 39 -7.61 -8.56 2.26
C VAL A 39 -7.88 -8.49 3.76
N SER A 40 -7.18 -9.28 4.59
CA SER A 40 -7.33 -9.21 6.06
C SER A 40 -6.91 -7.85 6.59
N THR A 41 -5.77 -7.30 6.12
CA THR A 41 -5.29 -5.97 6.51
C THR A 41 -6.28 -4.88 6.12
N ALA A 42 -6.86 -4.97 4.92
CA ALA A 42 -7.88 -4.04 4.44
C ALA A 42 -9.15 -4.08 5.31
N VAL A 43 -9.67 -5.28 5.59
CA VAL A 43 -10.89 -5.45 6.42
C VAL A 43 -10.64 -4.98 7.85
N GLU A 44 -9.48 -5.30 8.43
CA GLU A 44 -9.06 -4.76 9.74
C GLU A 44 -9.02 -3.23 9.70
N CYS A 45 -8.47 -2.65 8.64
CA CYS A 45 -8.34 -1.20 8.46
C CYS A 45 -9.69 -0.49 8.39
N VAL A 46 -10.68 -1.06 7.70
CA VAL A 46 -12.04 -0.48 7.64
C VAL A 46 -12.87 -0.79 8.89
N GLY A 47 -12.40 -1.66 9.78
CA GLY A 47 -13.06 -2.02 11.03
C GLY A 47 -14.19 -3.03 10.87
N GLY A 48 -14.17 -3.87 9.82
CA GLY A 48 -15.14 -4.93 9.55
C GLY A 48 -15.62 -4.97 8.11
N VAL A 49 -16.11 -6.14 7.69
CA VAL A 49 -16.57 -6.37 6.30
C VAL A 49 -17.70 -5.42 5.91
N GLU A 50 -18.64 -5.16 6.83
CA GLU A 50 -19.79 -4.31 6.63
C GLU A 50 -19.44 -2.87 6.28
N ASN A 51 -18.32 -2.37 6.78
CA ASN A 51 -17.86 -1.00 6.56
C ASN A 51 -17.31 -0.77 5.14
N ILE A 52 -16.99 -1.84 4.42
CA ILE A 52 -16.56 -1.76 3.01
C ILE A 52 -17.67 -1.12 2.15
N ALA A 53 -18.95 -1.33 2.52
CA ALA A 53 -20.08 -0.78 1.78
C ALA A 53 -20.12 0.77 1.79
N SER A 54 -19.50 1.41 2.78
CA SER A 54 -19.45 2.88 2.93
C SER A 54 -18.29 3.55 2.18
N LEU A 55 -17.43 2.78 1.51
CA LEU A 55 -16.31 3.32 0.75
C LEU A 55 -16.76 3.88 -0.59
N ASP A 56 -16.26 5.06 -0.94
CA ASP A 56 -16.48 5.70 -2.25
C ASP A 56 -15.41 5.28 -3.27
N ALA A 57 -14.24 4.84 -2.78
CA ALA A 57 -13.17 4.34 -3.60
C ALA A 57 -12.34 3.28 -2.88
N ILE A 58 -11.83 2.32 -3.63
CA ILE A 58 -10.81 1.34 -3.24
C ILE A 58 -9.64 1.53 -4.21
N ILE A 59 -8.55 2.10 -3.73
CA ILE A 59 -7.36 2.39 -4.53
C ILE A 59 -6.21 1.57 -3.98
N THR A 60 -5.66 0.67 -4.78
CA THR A 60 -4.59 -0.21 -4.37
C THR A 60 -3.32 0.01 -5.20
N ALA A 61 -2.18 -0.39 -4.67
CA ALA A 61 -0.88 -0.27 -5.28
C ALA A 61 -0.08 -1.55 -5.15
N THR A 62 0.64 -1.91 -6.19
CA THR A 62 1.59 -3.02 -6.16
C THR A 62 2.65 -2.82 -7.23
N GLY A 63 3.86 -3.31 -7.00
CA GLY A 63 4.88 -3.32 -8.05
C GLY A 63 5.09 -4.71 -8.66
N TRP A 64 4.79 -5.76 -7.90
CA TRP A 64 4.99 -7.16 -8.30
C TRP A 64 3.69 -7.94 -8.46
N GLY A 65 2.60 -7.51 -7.82
CA GLY A 65 1.32 -8.21 -7.85
C GLY A 65 1.34 -9.52 -7.06
N CYS A 66 0.45 -10.44 -7.45
CA CYS A 66 0.34 -11.77 -6.85
C CYS A 66 1.30 -12.74 -7.55
N LEU A 67 2.59 -12.67 -7.21
CA LEU A 67 3.65 -13.45 -7.87
C LEU A 67 3.48 -14.95 -7.75
N THR A 68 3.08 -15.45 -6.57
CA THR A 68 2.86 -16.89 -6.35
C THR A 68 1.83 -17.45 -7.31
N ASP A 69 0.74 -16.71 -7.55
CA ASP A 69 -0.31 -17.15 -8.48
C ASP A 69 0.14 -17.02 -9.93
N SER A 70 0.88 -15.97 -10.27
CA SER A 70 1.48 -15.76 -11.59
C SER A 70 2.45 -16.89 -11.94
N GLU A 71 3.38 -17.21 -11.02
CA GLU A 71 4.33 -18.30 -11.21
C GLU A 71 3.64 -19.66 -11.31
N ARG A 72 2.61 -19.92 -10.48
CA ARG A 72 1.83 -21.14 -10.53
C ARG A 72 1.14 -21.28 -11.88
N PHE A 73 0.52 -20.22 -12.37
CA PHE A 73 -0.14 -20.25 -13.68
C PHE A 73 0.86 -20.54 -14.79
N LEU A 74 1.99 -19.83 -14.84
CA LEU A 74 3.01 -20.03 -15.86
C LEU A 74 3.61 -21.47 -15.82
N ARG A 75 3.86 -22.01 -14.62
CA ARG A 75 4.33 -23.40 -14.49
C ARG A 75 3.31 -24.41 -15.00
N ASN A 76 2.02 -24.18 -14.75
CA ASN A 76 0.95 -25.04 -15.28
C ASN A 76 0.88 -24.97 -16.81
N VAL A 77 0.98 -23.76 -17.40
CA VAL A 77 1.03 -23.57 -18.86
C VAL A 77 2.14 -24.43 -19.48
N ILE A 78 3.34 -24.40 -18.90
CA ILE A 78 4.49 -25.15 -19.39
C ILE A 78 4.32 -26.65 -19.14
N GLY A 79 3.90 -27.04 -17.93
CA GLY A 79 3.79 -28.45 -17.50
C GLY A 79 2.68 -29.20 -18.22
N ASP A 80 1.52 -28.54 -18.40
CA ASP A 80 0.32 -29.13 -19.01
C ASP A 80 0.26 -28.89 -20.54
N LYS A 81 1.34 -28.34 -21.12
CA LYS A 81 1.41 -28.01 -22.56
C LYS A 81 0.18 -27.26 -23.06
N GLU A 82 -0.23 -26.24 -22.27
CA GLU A 82 -1.39 -25.37 -22.56
C GLU A 82 -2.76 -26.12 -22.56
N GLN A 83 -2.83 -27.32 -22.00
CA GLN A 83 -4.07 -28.10 -21.97
C GLN A 83 -4.66 -28.14 -20.56
N LEU A 84 -6.01 -28.11 -20.48
CA LEU A 84 -6.78 -28.31 -19.23
C LEU A 84 -6.33 -27.38 -18.08
N LEU A 85 -5.97 -26.14 -18.38
CA LEU A 85 -5.46 -25.18 -17.39
C LEU A 85 -6.51 -24.85 -16.35
N ASN A 86 -6.11 -24.84 -15.07
CA ASN A 86 -6.93 -24.35 -13.98
C ASN A 86 -7.03 -22.80 -14.07
N PRO A 87 -8.23 -22.20 -14.20
CA PRO A 87 -8.37 -20.76 -14.33
C PRO A 87 -8.09 -19.99 -13.04
N THR A 88 -8.13 -20.62 -11.87
CA THR A 88 -8.00 -19.93 -10.58
C THR A 88 -6.67 -19.17 -10.43
N PRO A 89 -5.49 -19.77 -10.70
CA PRO A 89 -4.24 -19.03 -10.63
C PRO A 89 -4.18 -17.85 -11.63
N PHE A 90 -4.77 -18.01 -12.82
CA PHE A 90 -4.85 -16.94 -13.81
C PHE A 90 -5.66 -15.74 -13.28
N ILE A 91 -6.87 -16.00 -12.77
CA ILE A 91 -7.73 -14.96 -12.21
C ILE A 91 -7.04 -14.25 -11.03
N GLN A 92 -6.35 -15.01 -10.18
CA GLN A 92 -5.66 -14.47 -9.00
C GLN A 92 -4.34 -13.78 -9.32
N SER A 93 -3.75 -13.99 -10.49
CA SER A 93 -2.49 -13.35 -10.90
C SER A 93 -2.64 -11.91 -11.39
N THR A 94 -3.87 -11.43 -11.61
CA THR A 94 -4.10 -10.06 -12.09
C THR A 94 -3.83 -9.04 -10.99
N PHE A 95 -3.26 -7.89 -11.34
CA PHE A 95 -2.85 -6.86 -10.37
C PHE A 95 -4.03 -6.31 -9.55
N ASN A 96 -5.22 -6.25 -10.13
CA ASN A 96 -6.43 -5.76 -9.47
C ASN A 96 -7.14 -6.80 -8.59
N THR A 97 -6.60 -8.00 -8.45
CA THR A 97 -7.23 -9.10 -7.70
C THR A 97 -7.58 -8.68 -6.27
N ILE A 98 -6.67 -8.02 -5.56
CA ILE A 98 -6.88 -7.67 -4.15
C ILE A 98 -7.96 -6.62 -4.01
N GLY A 99 -7.91 -5.52 -4.78
CA GLY A 99 -8.98 -4.51 -4.81
C GLY A 99 -10.34 -5.12 -5.15
N GLY A 100 -10.38 -6.02 -6.15
CA GLY A 100 -11.59 -6.75 -6.52
C GLY A 100 -12.11 -7.69 -5.43
N GLN A 101 -11.23 -8.42 -4.74
CA GLN A 101 -11.63 -9.30 -3.62
C GLN A 101 -12.21 -8.49 -2.44
N ILE A 102 -11.63 -7.34 -2.11
CA ILE A 102 -12.16 -6.44 -1.07
C ILE A 102 -13.56 -5.98 -1.45
N ALA A 103 -13.75 -5.50 -2.68
CA ALA A 103 -15.06 -5.04 -3.16
C ALA A 103 -16.12 -6.16 -3.14
N LEU A 104 -15.74 -7.38 -3.52
CA LEU A 104 -16.63 -8.54 -3.56
C LEU A 104 -17.13 -8.99 -2.18
N LEU A 105 -16.43 -8.69 -1.08
CA LEU A 105 -16.87 -9.05 0.27
C LEU A 105 -18.21 -8.41 0.65
N CYS A 106 -18.50 -7.22 0.14
CA CYS A 106 -19.74 -6.47 0.41
C CYS A 106 -20.49 -6.04 -0.86
N HIS A 107 -20.16 -6.60 -2.02
CA HIS A 107 -20.72 -6.17 -3.31
C HIS A 107 -20.59 -4.65 -3.53
N ASN A 108 -19.47 -4.06 -3.09
CA ASN A 108 -19.21 -2.65 -3.31
C ASN A 108 -18.84 -2.43 -4.79
N HIS A 109 -19.49 -1.48 -5.45
CA HIS A 109 -19.29 -1.12 -6.86
C HIS A 109 -18.69 0.27 -7.02
N CYS A 110 -18.01 0.78 -6.00
CA CYS A 110 -17.33 2.07 -6.05
C CYS A 110 -16.15 2.07 -7.03
N TYR A 111 -15.56 3.24 -7.20
CA TYR A 111 -14.30 3.36 -7.94
C TYR A 111 -13.25 2.38 -7.39
N ASN A 112 -12.70 1.54 -8.27
CA ASN A 112 -11.76 0.50 -7.86
C ASN A 112 -10.63 0.41 -8.88
N VAL A 113 -9.44 0.82 -8.48
CA VAL A 113 -8.26 0.86 -9.35
C VAL A 113 -7.03 0.32 -8.64
N THR A 114 -6.10 -0.24 -9.40
CA THR A 114 -4.80 -0.69 -8.91
C THR A 114 -3.68 -0.04 -9.71
N TYR A 115 -2.84 0.72 -9.03
CA TYR A 115 -1.65 1.34 -9.61
C TYR A 115 -0.49 0.36 -9.64
N VAL A 116 0.13 0.26 -10.82
CA VAL A 116 1.28 -0.63 -11.06
C VAL A 116 2.37 0.16 -11.77
N ASN A 117 3.18 0.85 -10.99
CA ASN A 117 4.28 1.68 -11.46
C ASN A 117 5.56 1.43 -10.64
N ARG A 118 5.91 0.15 -10.45
CA ARG A 118 7.10 -0.25 -9.68
C ARG A 118 7.13 0.42 -8.30
N SER A 119 8.20 1.12 -7.98
CA SER A 119 8.42 1.80 -6.71
C SER A 119 7.59 3.07 -6.49
N HIS A 120 6.90 3.57 -7.49
CA HIS A 120 5.99 4.72 -7.36
C HIS A 120 4.52 4.32 -7.25
N SER A 121 4.23 3.00 -7.24
CA SER A 121 2.85 2.51 -7.22
C SER A 121 2.05 3.08 -6.05
N PHE A 122 2.62 3.11 -4.85
CA PHE A 122 1.95 3.64 -3.66
C PHE A 122 1.73 5.16 -3.75
N GLU A 123 2.74 5.88 -4.18
CA GLU A 123 2.70 7.34 -4.32
C GLU A 123 1.71 7.77 -5.41
N ASP A 124 1.63 7.04 -6.52
CA ASP A 124 0.64 7.28 -7.57
C ASP A 124 -0.79 7.02 -7.07
N ALA A 125 -0.99 5.92 -6.33
CA ALA A 125 -2.28 5.60 -5.72
C ALA A 125 -2.70 6.65 -4.68
N LEU A 126 -1.76 7.14 -3.87
CA LEU A 126 -2.00 8.21 -2.91
C LEU A 126 -2.35 9.53 -3.62
N LEU A 127 -1.64 9.86 -4.70
CA LEU A 127 -1.92 11.06 -5.49
C LEU A 127 -3.33 11.01 -6.09
N ASP A 128 -3.73 9.86 -6.67
CA ASP A 128 -5.10 9.68 -7.19
C ASP A 128 -6.14 9.86 -6.08
N ALA A 129 -5.94 9.26 -4.91
CA ALA A 129 -6.84 9.44 -3.77
C ALA A 129 -6.98 10.92 -3.36
N MET A 130 -5.86 11.65 -3.30
CA MET A 130 -5.85 13.08 -2.99
C MET A 130 -6.55 13.92 -4.06
N MET A 131 -6.39 13.57 -5.34
CA MET A 131 -7.07 14.26 -6.45
C MET A 131 -8.57 14.03 -6.41
N ARG A 132 -9.03 12.79 -6.21
CA ARG A 132 -10.46 12.45 -6.08
C ARG A 132 -11.14 13.18 -4.94
N ILE A 133 -10.45 13.30 -3.80
CA ILE A 133 -10.93 14.11 -2.66
C ILE A 133 -11.01 15.60 -3.04
N ALA A 134 -9.99 16.13 -3.70
CA ALA A 134 -9.94 17.53 -4.09
C ALA A 134 -11.02 17.91 -5.11
N ASP A 135 -11.35 16.98 -6.01
CA ASP A 135 -12.38 17.15 -7.04
C ASP A 135 -13.80 16.87 -6.52
N GLY A 136 -13.94 16.46 -5.25
CA GLY A 136 -15.23 16.14 -4.62
C GLY A 136 -15.86 14.84 -5.12
N GLU A 137 -15.07 13.96 -5.75
CA GLU A 137 -15.55 12.68 -6.28
C GLU A 137 -15.59 11.57 -5.23
N SER A 138 -14.89 11.75 -4.11
CA SER A 138 -14.83 10.76 -3.02
C SER A 138 -14.59 11.44 -1.68
N GLU A 139 -15.25 10.95 -0.63
CA GLU A 139 -15.10 11.44 0.75
C GLU A 139 -14.47 10.40 1.69
N ASN A 140 -14.57 9.10 1.32
CA ASN A 140 -14.12 7.98 2.12
C ASN A 140 -13.41 6.94 1.25
N ILE A 141 -12.09 6.93 1.30
CA ILE A 141 -11.25 6.12 0.42
C ILE A 141 -10.46 5.10 1.23
N LEU A 142 -10.50 3.84 0.79
CA LEU A 142 -9.54 2.83 1.22
C LEU A 142 -8.34 2.86 0.26
N LEU A 143 -7.21 3.35 0.75
CA LEU A 143 -5.92 3.28 0.07
C LEU A 143 -5.16 2.06 0.57
N GLY A 144 -4.58 1.25 -0.33
CA GLY A 144 -3.81 0.08 0.04
C GLY A 144 -2.56 -0.12 -0.79
N ALA A 145 -1.59 -0.81 -0.23
CA ALA A 145 -0.38 -1.22 -0.94
C ALA A 145 0.02 -2.64 -0.51
N PHE A 146 0.48 -3.44 -1.45
CA PHE A 146 0.90 -4.81 -1.18
C PHE A 146 1.93 -5.30 -2.20
N ASP A 147 2.84 -6.13 -1.75
CA ASP A 147 3.72 -6.94 -2.59
C ASP A 147 4.05 -8.25 -1.87
N GLU A 148 4.31 -9.29 -2.63
CA GLU A 148 4.86 -10.55 -2.11
C GLU A 148 6.18 -10.89 -2.78
N GLN A 149 6.99 -11.65 -2.06
CA GLN A 149 8.24 -12.18 -2.58
C GLN A 149 8.15 -13.69 -2.75
N THR A 150 8.60 -14.18 -3.91
CA THR A 150 8.75 -15.62 -4.16
C THR A 150 10.23 -16.01 -4.16
N PRO A 151 10.56 -17.30 -3.95
CA PRO A 151 11.94 -17.77 -4.07
C PRO A 151 12.57 -17.47 -5.43
N SER A 152 11.80 -17.54 -6.51
CA SER A 152 12.28 -17.24 -7.87
C SER A 152 12.64 -15.76 -8.01
N GLN A 153 11.76 -14.89 -7.52
CA GLN A 153 11.95 -13.45 -7.56
C GLN A 153 13.12 -13.01 -6.65
N HIS A 154 13.26 -13.61 -5.47
CA HIS A 154 14.39 -13.37 -4.57
C HIS A 154 15.74 -13.63 -5.28
N VAL A 155 15.90 -14.78 -5.94
CA VAL A 155 17.11 -15.13 -6.68
C VAL A 155 17.41 -14.13 -7.79
N ILE A 156 16.38 -13.63 -8.50
CA ILE A 156 16.54 -12.63 -9.56
C ILE A 156 17.07 -11.31 -8.95
N MET A 157 16.41 -10.80 -7.91
CA MET A 157 16.78 -9.56 -7.25
C MET A 157 18.15 -9.63 -6.60
N GLU A 158 18.51 -10.76 -5.99
CA GLU A 158 19.85 -11.01 -5.44
C GLU A 158 20.93 -10.93 -6.52
N ARG A 159 20.71 -11.59 -7.68
CA ARG A 159 21.63 -11.53 -8.83
C ARG A 159 21.76 -10.11 -9.40
N MET A 160 20.70 -9.32 -9.35
CA MET A 160 20.71 -7.90 -9.72
C MET A 160 21.45 -7.04 -8.69
N GLY A 161 21.82 -7.60 -7.53
CA GLY A 161 22.53 -6.90 -6.47
C GLY A 161 21.66 -6.09 -5.54
N ALA A 162 20.33 -6.27 -5.57
CA ALA A 162 19.38 -5.53 -4.75
C ALA A 162 19.60 -5.75 -3.25
N PHE A 163 19.99 -6.95 -2.85
CA PHE A 163 20.14 -7.33 -1.43
C PHE A 163 21.58 -7.21 -0.90
N ARG A 164 22.51 -6.54 -1.63
CA ARG A 164 23.88 -6.32 -1.14
C ARG A 164 23.93 -5.44 0.12
N THR A 165 23.01 -4.48 0.23
CA THR A 165 22.95 -3.50 1.31
C THR A 165 21.57 -3.42 1.97
N HIS A 166 20.62 -4.22 1.52
CA HIS A 166 19.24 -4.22 1.97
C HIS A 166 18.79 -5.67 2.17
N LYS A 167 17.91 -5.89 3.12
CA LYS A 167 17.18 -7.15 3.22
C LYS A 167 16.02 -7.16 2.21
N ASP A 168 15.56 -8.33 1.84
CA ASP A 168 14.31 -8.52 1.12
C ASP A 168 13.11 -8.19 2.01
N GLY A 169 11.94 -8.01 1.40
CA GLY A 169 10.70 -7.73 2.11
C GLY A 169 9.46 -8.04 1.28
N GLU A 170 8.37 -8.18 1.98
CA GLU A 170 7.02 -8.30 1.46
C GLU A 170 6.04 -7.73 2.50
N GLY A 171 4.79 -7.48 2.12
CA GLY A 171 3.76 -7.12 3.07
C GLY A 171 2.62 -6.32 2.49
N ALA A 172 1.72 -5.86 3.37
CA ALA A 172 0.57 -5.05 3.01
C ALA A 172 0.32 -3.94 4.04
N VAL A 173 -0.08 -2.77 3.54
CA VAL A 173 -0.49 -1.60 4.34
C VAL A 173 -1.77 -1.06 3.76
N PHE A 174 -2.74 -0.74 4.62
CA PHE A 174 -3.98 -0.07 4.22
C PHE A 174 -4.26 1.12 5.11
N ALA A 175 -4.87 2.16 4.54
CA ALA A 175 -5.25 3.39 5.24
C ALA A 175 -6.65 3.85 4.83
N ILE A 176 -7.38 4.42 5.78
CA ILE A 176 -8.63 5.15 5.52
C ILE A 176 -8.31 6.63 5.38
N LEU A 177 -8.65 7.16 4.21
CA LEU A 177 -8.51 8.57 3.87
C LEU A 177 -9.87 9.24 3.83
N LYS A 178 -9.95 10.44 4.38
CA LYS A 178 -11.16 11.28 4.44
C LYS A 178 -10.96 12.64 3.80
N ALA A 179 -12.02 13.15 3.19
CA ALA A 179 -12.05 14.51 2.64
C ALA A 179 -12.06 15.59 3.73
N GLU A 180 -12.80 15.33 4.81
CA GLU A 180 -12.92 16.25 5.95
C GLU A 180 -12.37 15.60 7.24
N PRO A 181 -11.82 16.41 8.16
CA PRO A 181 -11.33 15.88 9.42
C PRO A 181 -12.48 15.38 10.30
N THR A 182 -12.28 14.28 10.97
CA THR A 182 -13.19 13.70 11.96
C THR A 182 -12.49 13.61 13.32
N LEU A 183 -13.22 13.21 14.36
CA LEU A 183 -12.63 12.96 15.68
C LEU A 183 -11.59 11.82 15.68
N GLU A 184 -11.64 10.95 14.67
CA GLU A 184 -10.71 9.84 14.49
C GLU A 184 -9.51 10.19 13.61
N SER A 185 -9.48 11.40 13.04
CA SER A 185 -8.40 11.79 12.13
C SER A 185 -7.09 11.99 12.89
N ILE A 186 -6.04 11.29 12.46
CA ILE A 186 -4.72 11.25 13.09
C ILE A 186 -3.79 12.29 12.46
N ALA A 187 -3.77 12.34 11.13
CA ALA A 187 -2.83 13.17 10.37
C ALA A 187 -3.50 13.80 9.16
N GLN A 188 -3.00 14.96 8.76
CA GLN A 188 -3.30 15.58 7.46
C GLN A 188 -2.14 15.31 6.50
N ILE A 189 -2.46 14.83 5.31
CA ILE A 189 -1.50 14.80 4.20
C ILE A 189 -1.48 16.19 3.58
N ASP A 190 -0.35 16.86 3.68
CA ASP A 190 -0.19 18.25 3.24
C ASP A 190 0.29 18.30 1.78
N LYS A 191 1.30 17.48 1.43
CA LYS A 191 1.92 17.54 0.12
C LYS A 191 2.48 16.18 -0.31
N ILE A 192 2.40 15.92 -1.63
CA ILE A 192 3.17 14.90 -2.33
C ILE A 192 3.89 15.56 -3.51
N GLU A 193 5.18 15.29 -3.70
CA GLU A 193 5.98 15.84 -4.79
C GLU A 193 6.95 14.79 -5.35
N PHE A 194 6.85 14.54 -6.66
CA PHE A 194 7.78 13.70 -7.40
C PHE A 194 8.96 14.55 -7.87
N LEU A 195 10.16 14.17 -7.46
CA LEU A 195 11.37 14.96 -7.73
C LEU A 195 12.07 14.46 -8.99
N THR A 196 12.81 15.35 -9.61
CA THR A 196 13.68 15.02 -10.77
C THR A 196 15.11 14.69 -10.35
N GLN A 197 15.51 15.12 -9.15
CA GLN A 197 16.87 14.98 -8.62
C GLN A 197 16.83 14.55 -7.16
N SER A 198 17.85 13.81 -6.72
CA SER A 198 18.03 13.44 -5.33
C SER A 198 18.35 14.66 -4.47
N LEU A 199 17.88 14.64 -3.23
CA LEU A 199 18.19 15.64 -2.21
C LEU A 199 18.92 15.00 -1.05
N SER A 200 19.83 15.77 -0.43
CA SER A 200 20.39 15.42 0.88
C SER A 200 19.31 15.57 1.98
N LYS A 201 19.60 15.04 3.17
CA LYS A 201 18.70 15.20 4.33
C LYS A 201 18.46 16.66 4.67
N GLU A 202 19.51 17.45 4.65
CA GLU A 202 19.50 18.88 4.97
C GLU A 202 18.69 19.66 3.94
N GLU A 203 18.89 19.40 2.65
CA GLU A 203 18.12 20.04 1.57
C GLU A 203 16.65 19.67 1.63
N CYS A 204 16.35 18.39 1.93
CA CYS A 204 14.98 17.91 2.07
C CYS A 204 14.27 18.65 3.21
N LEU A 205 14.85 18.70 4.40
CA LEU A 205 14.27 19.42 5.53
C LEU A 205 14.15 20.93 5.25
N ALA A 206 15.18 21.56 4.70
CA ALA A 206 15.16 22.99 4.40
C ALA A 206 14.05 23.37 3.41
N LYS A 207 13.72 22.46 2.46
CA LYS A 207 12.72 22.74 1.43
C LYS A 207 11.29 22.38 1.85
N TYR A 208 11.10 21.30 2.63
CA TYR A 208 9.79 20.71 2.87
C TYR A 208 9.28 20.82 4.31
N ALA A 209 10.15 20.95 5.29
CA ALA A 209 9.74 21.15 6.66
C ALA A 209 9.21 22.57 6.87
N SER A 210 8.01 22.69 7.41
CA SER A 210 7.44 23.99 7.83
C SER A 210 7.73 24.29 9.31
N ASN A 211 8.16 23.29 10.07
CA ASN A 211 8.51 23.38 11.47
C ASN A 211 9.98 23.01 11.68
N ALA A 212 10.70 23.77 12.52
CA ALA A 212 12.11 23.48 12.86
C ALA A 212 12.32 22.11 13.55
N ASN A 213 11.27 21.57 14.16
CA ASN A 213 11.29 20.27 14.83
C ASN A 213 10.67 19.15 13.98
N ALA A 214 10.45 19.36 12.67
CA ALA A 214 9.89 18.34 11.80
C ALA A 214 10.78 17.09 11.78
N LYS A 215 10.15 15.92 11.91
CA LYS A 215 10.84 14.64 11.75
C LYS A 215 11.10 14.35 10.28
N LEU A 216 12.22 13.69 9.99
CA LEU A 216 12.55 13.23 8.65
C LEU A 216 12.69 11.70 8.63
N LEU A 217 11.82 11.04 7.87
CA LEU A 217 11.98 9.64 7.47
C LEU A 217 12.67 9.60 6.11
N TYR A 218 13.99 9.39 6.13
CA TYR A 218 14.83 9.44 4.91
C TYR A 218 15.22 8.04 4.48
N ASN A 219 14.60 7.55 3.40
CA ASN A 219 14.79 6.20 2.87
C ASN A 219 14.57 5.11 3.93
N SER A 220 13.63 5.31 4.85
CA SER A 220 13.34 4.40 5.96
C SER A 220 12.70 3.08 5.50
N PHE A 221 12.28 2.97 4.23
CA PHE A 221 11.86 1.69 3.65
C PHE A 221 12.92 0.58 3.79
N LYS A 222 14.18 0.95 3.93
CA LYS A 222 15.29 0.00 4.18
C LYS A 222 15.09 -0.83 5.45
N GLU A 223 14.35 -0.31 6.42
CA GLU A 223 14.04 -0.98 7.68
C GLU A 223 13.01 -2.11 7.48
N TYR A 224 12.10 -1.94 6.54
CA TYR A 224 11.02 -2.89 6.23
C TYR A 224 11.39 -3.91 5.15
N GLY A 225 12.51 -3.70 4.46
CA GLY A 225 12.97 -4.50 3.34
C GLY A 225 12.77 -3.82 1.99
N LEU A 226 13.49 -4.31 1.00
CA LEU A 226 13.48 -3.75 -0.36
C LEU A 226 12.42 -4.45 -1.22
N PHE A 227 11.28 -3.82 -1.36
CA PHE A 227 10.20 -4.20 -2.28
C PHE A 227 9.45 -2.95 -2.75
N PRO A 228 8.76 -2.98 -3.91
CA PRO A 228 8.28 -1.76 -4.56
C PRO A 228 7.38 -0.88 -3.69
N THR A 229 6.46 -1.45 -2.93
CA THR A 229 5.51 -0.70 -2.10
C THR A 229 5.95 -0.52 -0.65
N SER A 230 7.24 -0.75 -0.34
CA SER A 230 7.79 -0.55 1.01
C SER A 230 7.65 0.90 1.52
N SER A 231 7.49 1.89 0.65
CA SER A 231 7.19 3.27 1.01
C SER A 231 5.86 3.45 1.77
N ALA A 232 4.90 2.54 1.57
CA ALA A 232 3.66 2.53 2.35
C ALA A 232 3.91 2.28 3.85
N TYR A 233 4.94 1.52 4.20
CA TYR A 233 5.36 1.35 5.61
C TYR A 233 5.96 2.63 6.19
N CYS A 234 6.70 3.40 5.38
CA CYS A 234 7.18 4.72 5.81
C CYS A 234 6.02 5.67 6.07
N PHE A 235 4.98 5.61 5.22
CA PHE A 235 3.75 6.36 5.43
C PHE A 235 3.05 5.96 6.74
N ALA A 236 2.89 4.67 6.98
CA ALA A 236 2.30 4.16 8.22
C ALA A 236 3.10 4.57 9.46
N GLU A 237 4.44 4.55 9.38
CA GLU A 237 5.32 5.01 10.45
C GLU A 237 5.17 6.51 10.71
N ALA A 238 5.08 7.33 9.66
CA ALA A 238 4.85 8.77 9.78
C ALA A 238 3.52 9.09 10.49
N VAL A 239 2.44 8.39 10.12
CA VAL A 239 1.14 8.53 10.79
C VAL A 239 1.25 8.18 12.26
N LYS A 240 1.94 7.08 12.61
CA LYS A 240 2.18 6.66 14.00
C LYS A 240 2.99 7.69 14.79
N GLN A 241 4.00 8.32 14.17
CA GLN A 241 4.79 9.37 14.82
C GLN A 241 3.94 10.61 15.12
N ILE A 242 3.04 10.99 14.21
CA ILE A 242 2.09 12.08 14.44
C ILE A 242 1.10 11.72 15.55
N GLU A 243 0.56 10.51 15.57
CA GLU A 243 -0.27 10.01 16.66
C GLU A 243 0.47 10.03 18.00
N GLY A 244 1.79 9.80 17.98
CA GLY A 244 2.69 9.89 19.14
C GLY A 244 3.07 11.32 19.57
N GLY A 245 2.57 12.35 18.89
CA GLY A 245 2.73 13.76 19.26
C GLY A 245 3.70 14.57 18.39
N GLU A 246 4.22 14.00 17.29
CA GLU A 246 5.02 14.80 16.35
C GLU A 246 4.10 15.75 15.57
N ALA A 247 4.52 17.00 15.45
CA ALA A 247 3.73 18.04 14.76
C ALA A 247 3.77 17.90 13.23
N GLU A 248 4.90 17.46 12.71
CA GLU A 248 5.15 17.32 11.26
C GLU A 248 6.16 16.21 11.00
N VAL A 249 5.86 15.39 9.98
CA VAL A 249 6.79 14.38 9.48
C VAL A 249 6.96 14.54 7.98
N VAL A 250 8.21 14.66 7.55
CA VAL A 250 8.63 14.65 6.15
C VAL A 250 9.13 13.26 5.82
N ILE A 251 8.62 12.67 4.75
CA ILE A 251 9.06 11.38 4.22
C ILE A 251 9.79 11.63 2.91
N TYR A 252 11.02 11.12 2.79
CA TYR A 252 11.78 11.12 1.55
C TYR A 252 12.09 9.68 1.16
N ASN A 253 11.55 9.24 0.03
CA ASN A 253 11.76 7.91 -0.52
C ASN A 253 12.46 8.00 -1.87
N GLU A 254 13.62 7.36 -1.97
CA GLU A 254 14.36 7.15 -3.21
C GLU A 254 14.64 5.66 -3.34
N TYR A 255 13.71 4.96 -3.98
CA TYR A 255 13.82 3.52 -4.19
C TYR A 255 14.92 3.21 -5.21
N PHE A 256 15.49 2.02 -5.12
CA PHE A 256 16.56 1.52 -5.99
C PHE A 256 16.34 1.84 -7.48
N GLY A 257 17.14 2.82 -7.99
CA GLY A 257 17.09 3.26 -9.39
C GLY A 257 15.86 4.10 -9.81
N ALA A 258 14.99 4.48 -8.86
CA ALA A 258 13.84 5.35 -9.13
C ALA A 258 14.13 6.81 -8.74
N LYS A 259 13.32 7.72 -9.28
CA LYS A 259 13.33 9.14 -8.86
C LYS A 259 12.75 9.28 -7.46
N PRO A 260 13.20 10.28 -6.67
CA PRO A 260 12.70 10.46 -5.32
C PRO A 260 11.27 11.00 -5.29
N VAL A 261 10.56 10.66 -4.19
CA VAL A 261 9.28 11.28 -3.83
C VAL A 261 9.34 11.81 -2.42
N VAL A 262 8.74 12.97 -2.20
CA VAL A 262 8.57 13.58 -0.87
C VAL A 262 7.10 13.63 -0.53
N LEU A 263 6.79 13.21 0.70
CA LEU A 263 5.49 13.36 1.34
C LEU A 263 5.65 14.19 2.59
N THR A 264 4.68 15.06 2.88
CA THR A 264 4.62 15.79 4.16
C THR A 264 3.29 15.52 4.84
N LEU A 265 3.36 15.11 6.10
CA LEU A 265 2.21 14.88 6.97
C LEU A 265 2.29 15.83 8.17
N LYS A 266 1.14 16.32 8.61
CA LYS A 266 1.01 17.21 9.76
C LYS A 266 -0.01 16.70 10.74
N CYS A 267 0.15 17.04 12.02
CA CYS A 267 -0.89 16.83 13.01
C CYS A 267 -2.10 17.73 12.67
N ILE A 268 -3.26 17.29 13.10
CA ILE A 268 -4.51 18.04 12.96
C ILE A 268 -4.64 18.89 14.23
N CYS A 269 -4.49 20.21 14.08
CA CYS A 269 -4.62 21.19 15.17
C CYS A 269 -6.08 21.55 15.38
#